data_dc73aeec288999516f3544d4aea6a6cb
#
_entry.id   dc73aeec288999516f3544d4aea6a6cb
#
_cell.length_a   1.000
_cell.length_b   1.000
_cell.length_c   1.000
_cell.angle_alpha   90.00
_cell.angle_beta   90.00
_cell.angle_gamma   90.00
#
_symmetry.space_group_name_H-M   'P 1'
#
loop_
_entity.id
_entity.type
_entity.pdbx_description
1 polymer ?
#
loop_
_entity_poly.entity_id
_entity_poly.type
_entity_poly.pdbx_seq_one_letter_code
_entity_poly.pdbx_strand_id
1 'polypeptide(L)' 'DIDTISLNVYEANQTAYKLYQKEGFEIVQMVETPIRKYIMKKGR' A
#
# COMPACT_ATOMS: atom_id res chain seq x y z
N ASP A 1 -7.21 -14.73 -0.68
CA ASP A 1 -7.56 -15.05 -2.05
C ASP A 1 -6.39 -14.80 -2.98
N ILE A 2 -6.19 -15.71 -3.91
CA ILE A 2 -5.02 -15.65 -4.79
C ILE A 2 -5.08 -14.49 -5.78
N ASP A 3 -6.25 -13.90 -5.94
CA ASP A 3 -6.41 -12.79 -6.88
C ASP A 3 -6.16 -11.43 -6.23
N THR A 4 -5.76 -11.43 -4.97
CA THR A 4 -5.47 -10.19 -4.27
C THR A 4 -3.97 -10.03 -4.10
N ILE A 5 -3.46 -8.88 -4.51
CA ILE A 5 -2.05 -8.53 -4.36
C ILE A 5 -1.94 -7.56 -3.19
N SER A 6 -1.06 -7.84 -2.25
CA SER A 6 -0.84 -6.93 -1.13
C SER A 6 0.64 -6.55 -1.06
N LEU A 7 0.90 -5.33 -0.59
CA LEU A 7 2.25 -4.84 -0.43
C LEU A 7 2.30 -3.80 0.67
N ASN A 8 3.51 -3.54 1.14
CA ASN A 8 3.76 -2.50 2.13
C ASN A 8 4.56 -1.39 1.47
N VAL A 9 4.21 -0.15 1.80
CA VAL A 9 4.95 1.01 1.30
C VAL A 9 5.12 2.00 2.45
N TYR A 10 6.32 2.55 2.60
CA TYR A 10 6.58 3.52 3.65
C TYR A 10 5.89 4.84 3.36
N GLU A 11 5.37 5.48 4.40
CA GLU A 11 4.72 6.78 4.25
C GLU A 11 5.66 7.80 3.61
N ALA A 12 6.93 7.76 3.99
CA ALA A 12 7.92 8.69 3.46
C ALA A 12 8.16 8.49 1.97
N ASN A 13 7.81 7.32 1.44
CA ASN A 13 8.00 7.04 0.01
C ASN A 13 6.74 7.41 -0.76
N GLN A 14 6.47 8.71 -0.81
CA GLN A 14 5.23 9.21 -1.42
C GLN A 14 5.14 8.87 -2.91
N THR A 15 6.26 8.89 -3.59
CA THR A 15 6.27 8.55 -5.01
C THR A 15 5.75 7.13 -5.23
N ALA A 16 6.18 6.20 -4.38
CA ALA A 16 5.77 4.81 -4.53
C ALA A 16 4.28 4.63 -4.25
N TYR A 17 3.77 5.17 -3.13
CA TYR A 17 2.38 4.90 -2.83
C TYR A 17 1.44 5.62 -3.78
N LYS A 18 1.83 6.79 -4.29
CA LYS A 18 1.02 7.46 -5.30
C LYS A 18 0.99 6.64 -6.59
N LEU A 19 2.11 6.05 -6.95
CA LEU A 19 2.16 5.18 -8.12
C LEU A 19 1.23 3.99 -7.94
N TYR A 20 1.26 3.35 -6.78
CA TYR A 20 0.41 2.20 -6.52
C TYR A 20 -1.07 2.59 -6.51
N GLN A 21 -1.41 3.75 -5.96
CA GLN A 21 -2.78 4.23 -6.00
C GLN A 21 -3.24 4.41 -7.45
N LYS A 22 -2.37 4.92 -8.28
CA LYS A 22 -2.67 5.08 -9.70
C LYS A 22 -2.88 3.74 -10.38
N GLU A 23 -2.18 2.72 -9.90
CA GLU A 23 -2.30 1.37 -10.44
C GLU A 23 -3.58 0.67 -9.98
N GLY A 24 -4.28 1.23 -9.02
CA GLY A 24 -5.50 0.64 -8.51
C GLY A 24 -5.39 0.06 -7.11
N PHE A 25 -4.25 0.21 -6.47
CA PHE A 25 -4.09 -0.24 -5.09
C PHE A 25 -4.81 0.71 -4.13
N GLU A 26 -5.34 0.16 -3.06
CA GLU A 26 -6.01 0.93 -2.02
C GLU A 26 -5.30 0.73 -0.69
N ILE A 27 -5.21 1.81 0.08
CA ILE A 27 -4.66 1.72 1.42
C ILE A 27 -5.71 1.08 2.31
N VAL A 28 -5.40 -0.09 2.87
CA VAL A 28 -6.34 -0.82 3.72
C VAL A 28 -5.97 -0.71 5.20
N GLN A 29 -4.74 -0.35 5.50
CA GLN A 29 -4.28 -0.22 6.87
C GLN A 29 -3.04 0.66 6.92
N MET A 30 -2.89 1.41 8.01
CA MET A 30 -1.68 2.18 8.27
C MET A 30 -1.04 1.64 9.54
N VAL A 31 0.24 1.33 9.45
CA VAL A 31 1.04 0.87 10.59
C VAL A 31 1.99 1.99 10.97
N GLU A 32 2.00 2.36 12.25
CA GLU A 32 2.79 3.51 12.70
C GLU A 32 4.08 3.13 13.42
N THR A 33 4.20 1.90 13.87
CA THR A 33 5.36 1.48 14.64
C THR A 33 6.07 0.32 13.98
N PRO A 34 7.39 0.34 13.92
CA PRO A 34 8.29 1.43 14.33
C PRO A 34 8.34 2.57 13.33
N ILE A 35 7.95 2.33 12.07
CA ILE A 35 8.00 3.30 10.99
C ILE A 35 6.63 3.32 10.33
N ARG A 36 6.13 4.50 10.01
CA ARG A 36 4.85 4.62 9.34
C ARG A 36 4.91 4.00 7.96
N LYS A 37 3.98 3.13 7.69
CA LYS A 37 3.86 2.50 6.39
C LYS A 37 2.40 2.17 6.13
N TYR A 38 2.08 2.06 4.86
CA TYR A 38 0.74 1.68 4.43
C TYR A 38 0.74 0.26 3.92
N ILE A 39 -0.30 -0.47 4.26
CA ILE A 39 -0.54 -1.77 3.65
C ILE A 39 -1.57 -1.53 2.57
N MET A 40 -1.20 -1.83 1.34
CA MET A 40 -2.04 -1.57 0.18
C MET A 40 -2.41 -2.88 -0.48
N LYS A 41 -3.62 -2.95 -0.98
CA LYS A 41 -4.11 -4.13 -1.66
C LYS A 41 -4.77 -3.75 -2.97
N LYS A 42 -4.67 -4.65 -3.92
CA LYS A 42 -5.33 -4.52 -5.21
C LYS A 42 -6.00 -5.83 -5.54
N GLY A 43 -7.30 -5.79 -5.79
CA GLY A 43 -8.02 -6.95 -6.28
C GLY A 43 -8.08 -6.94 -7.79
N ARG A 44 -8.48 -8.05 -8.33
CA ARG A 44 -8.64 -8.18 -9.78
C ARG A 44 -10.02 -7.83 -10.24
#